data_979d860d0ca573c49e757c983dff82e1
#
_entry.id   979d860d0ca573c49e757c983dff82e1
#
_cell.length_a   1.000
_cell.length_b   1.000
_cell.length_c   1.000
_cell.angle_alpha   90.00
_cell.angle_beta   90.00
_cell.angle_gamma   90.00
#
_symmetry.space_group_name_H-M   'P 1'
#
loop_
_entity.id
_entity.type
_entity.pdbx_description
1 polymer ?
#
loop_
_entity_poly.entity_id
_entity_poly.type
_entity_poly.pdbx_seq_one_letter_code
_entity_poly.pdbx_strand_id
1 'polypeptide(L)'
;HILKGEGLATSDMGAEAVKQLLAKTNTTPDEVDLLICATVTPDMMFPATANIISDKCGITNAFSYDMNAACSSFLYALTVGQKFVESGTHKKVIIVGADKMSSITDYTDRAVCPLFGDAAAALMLEPTTEEVGLVDSIFHTNGVGRQHLHMKAGGSLKPASHETVDAREHFIYQEGQAVFKWAVSKMADVSVEMM
;
A
#
# COMPACT_ATOMS: atom_id res chain seq x y z
N HIS A 1 4.51 -9.25 -12.63
CA HIS A 1 3.39 -10.19 -12.41
C HIS A 1 2.06 -9.47 -12.59
N ILE A 2 1.05 -10.20 -13.06
CA ILE A 2 -0.32 -9.70 -13.23
C ILE A 2 -1.24 -10.75 -12.61
N LEU A 3 -2.10 -10.32 -11.68
CA LEU A 3 -3.14 -11.15 -11.09
C LEU A 3 -4.17 -11.51 -12.17
N LYS A 4 -4.25 -12.81 -12.48
CA LYS A 4 -5.20 -13.33 -13.47
C LYS A 4 -6.38 -13.96 -12.75
N GLY A 5 -7.57 -13.63 -13.20
CA GLY A 5 -8.83 -14.16 -12.67
C GLY A 5 -9.91 -13.09 -12.70
N GLU A 6 -11.10 -13.46 -13.15
CA GLU A 6 -12.25 -12.57 -13.13
C GLU A 6 -12.68 -12.32 -11.68
N GLY A 7 -12.95 -11.07 -11.34
CA GLY A 7 -13.38 -10.66 -10.01
C GLY A 7 -12.28 -10.64 -8.93
N LEU A 8 -11.03 -10.99 -9.24
CA LEU A 8 -9.93 -10.89 -8.28
C LEU A 8 -9.45 -9.44 -8.14
N ALA A 9 -9.24 -9.00 -6.91
CA ALA A 9 -8.89 -7.63 -6.55
C ALA A 9 -7.66 -7.57 -5.63
N THR A 10 -7.28 -6.38 -5.19
CA THR A 10 -6.18 -6.14 -4.26
C THR A 10 -6.38 -6.88 -2.95
N SER A 11 -7.62 -6.92 -2.44
CA SER A 11 -7.94 -7.63 -1.21
C SER A 11 -7.71 -9.13 -1.27
N ASP A 12 -7.81 -9.77 -2.46
CA ASP A 12 -7.57 -11.21 -2.60
C ASP A 12 -6.10 -11.54 -2.38
N MET A 13 -5.20 -10.75 -2.96
CA MET A 13 -3.76 -10.90 -2.73
C MET A 13 -3.39 -10.58 -1.28
N GLY A 14 -3.95 -9.48 -0.74
CA GLY A 14 -3.73 -9.08 0.65
C GLY A 14 -4.19 -10.15 1.63
N ALA A 15 -5.38 -10.72 1.44
CA ALA A 15 -5.90 -11.78 2.29
C ALA A 15 -5.04 -13.05 2.23
N GLU A 16 -4.54 -13.43 1.06
CA GLU A 16 -3.65 -14.56 0.93
C GLU A 16 -2.34 -14.34 1.70
N ALA A 17 -1.73 -13.14 1.58
CA ALA A 17 -0.54 -12.77 2.34
C ALA A 17 -0.77 -12.81 3.85
N VAL A 18 -1.92 -12.31 4.32
CA VAL A 18 -2.29 -12.34 5.75
C VAL A 18 -2.52 -13.77 6.24
N LYS A 19 -3.23 -14.62 5.49
CA LYS A 19 -3.42 -16.03 5.85
C LYS A 19 -2.10 -16.77 5.99
N GLN A 20 -1.17 -16.56 5.07
CA GLN A 20 0.17 -17.13 5.16
C GLN A 20 0.94 -16.61 6.37
N LEU A 21 0.83 -15.31 6.69
CA LEU A 21 1.44 -14.72 7.87
C LEU A 21 0.90 -15.34 9.16
N LEU A 22 -0.44 -15.41 9.31
CA LEU A 22 -1.10 -16.00 10.48
C LEU A 22 -0.66 -17.47 10.68
N ALA A 23 -0.64 -18.25 9.60
CA ALA A 23 -0.19 -19.64 9.66
C ALA A 23 1.29 -19.75 10.06
N LYS A 24 2.16 -18.88 9.52
CA LYS A 24 3.61 -18.87 9.80
C LYS A 24 3.92 -18.47 11.24
N THR A 25 3.15 -17.55 11.80
CA THR A 25 3.32 -17.06 13.18
C THR A 25 2.52 -17.86 14.21
N ASN A 26 1.75 -18.85 13.76
CA ASN A 26 0.80 -19.61 14.61
C ASN A 26 -0.15 -18.68 15.39
N THR A 27 -0.63 -17.62 14.75
CA THR A 27 -1.54 -16.62 15.30
C THR A 27 -2.95 -16.90 14.82
N THR A 28 -3.93 -16.84 15.72
CA THR A 28 -5.33 -16.93 15.34
C THR A 28 -5.88 -15.55 14.93
N PRO A 29 -6.89 -15.48 14.05
CA PRO A 29 -7.48 -14.19 13.63
C PRO A 29 -7.99 -13.34 14.81
N ASP A 30 -8.49 -13.96 15.87
CA ASP A 30 -9.03 -13.26 17.05
C ASP A 30 -7.97 -12.55 17.89
N GLU A 31 -6.70 -12.88 17.72
CA GLU A 31 -5.58 -12.25 18.42
C GLU A 31 -5.15 -10.93 17.76
N VAL A 32 -5.62 -10.63 16.55
CA VAL A 32 -5.23 -9.43 15.80
C VAL A 32 -6.01 -8.22 16.31
N ASP A 33 -5.30 -7.16 16.68
CA ASP A 33 -5.89 -5.93 17.24
C ASP A 33 -6.09 -4.83 16.17
N LEU A 34 -5.24 -4.82 15.12
CA LEU A 34 -5.23 -3.81 14.07
C LEU A 34 -4.72 -4.39 12.75
N LEU A 35 -5.36 -4.02 11.64
CA LEU A 35 -4.86 -4.28 10.30
C LEU A 35 -4.81 -2.98 9.49
N ILE A 36 -3.62 -2.61 8.99
CA ILE A 36 -3.42 -1.45 8.10
C ILE A 36 -3.04 -1.96 6.72
N CYS A 37 -3.81 -1.60 5.69
CA CYS A 37 -3.50 -1.91 4.30
C CYS A 37 -2.92 -0.70 3.59
N ALA A 38 -1.66 -0.79 3.19
CA ALA A 38 -0.98 0.19 2.36
C ALA A 38 -1.31 -0.10 0.88
N THR A 39 -2.13 0.73 0.25
CA THR A 39 -2.56 0.53 -1.14
C THR A 39 -2.89 1.83 -1.86
N VAL A 40 -2.66 1.87 -3.17
CA VAL A 40 -3.15 2.91 -4.10
C VAL A 40 -4.21 2.36 -5.06
N THR A 41 -4.44 1.06 -5.02
CA THR A 41 -5.43 0.36 -5.85
C THR A 41 -6.45 -0.38 -4.97
N PRO A 42 -7.22 0.38 -4.15
CA PRO A 42 -8.26 -0.23 -3.31
C PRO A 42 -9.28 -0.95 -4.18
N ASP A 43 -9.94 -1.97 -3.64
CA ASP A 43 -11.00 -2.69 -4.34
C ASP A 43 -12.12 -1.75 -4.81
N MET A 44 -12.43 -0.76 -3.99
CA MET A 44 -13.42 0.30 -4.23
C MET A 44 -13.13 1.52 -3.34
N MET A 45 -13.80 2.64 -3.60
CA MET A 45 -13.60 3.86 -2.80
C MET A 45 -13.93 3.68 -1.32
N PHE A 46 -14.93 2.88 -1.00
CA PHE A 46 -15.32 2.42 0.33
C PHE A 46 -16.19 1.16 0.19
N PRO A 47 -16.18 0.23 1.18
CA PRO A 47 -15.35 0.23 2.38
C PRO A 47 -13.85 0.11 2.05
N ALA A 48 -13.01 0.32 3.07
CA ALA A 48 -11.56 0.15 2.94
C ALA A 48 -11.21 -1.29 2.54
N THR A 49 -10.17 -1.46 1.72
CA THR A 49 -9.63 -2.78 1.33
C THR A 49 -9.18 -3.57 2.55
N ALA A 50 -8.65 -2.90 3.57
CA ALA A 50 -8.30 -3.50 4.86
C ALA A 50 -9.48 -4.22 5.53
N ASN A 51 -10.70 -3.64 5.46
CA ASN A 51 -11.90 -4.27 6.02
C ASN A 51 -12.27 -5.54 5.26
N ILE A 52 -12.11 -5.53 3.93
CA ILE A 52 -12.38 -6.69 3.08
C ILE A 52 -11.35 -7.80 3.36
N ILE A 53 -10.06 -7.43 3.55
CA ILE A 53 -9.00 -8.38 3.93
C ILE A 53 -9.33 -9.00 5.29
N SER A 54 -9.74 -8.20 6.28
CA SER A 54 -10.12 -8.68 7.61
C SER A 54 -11.25 -9.70 7.53
N ASP A 55 -12.31 -9.41 6.79
CA ASP A 55 -13.44 -10.33 6.56
C ASP A 55 -12.97 -11.64 5.92
N LYS A 56 -12.20 -11.57 4.82
CA LYS A 56 -11.66 -12.75 4.11
C LYS A 56 -10.73 -13.61 4.98
N CYS A 57 -10.15 -13.03 6.04
CA CYS A 57 -9.25 -13.73 6.97
C CYS A 57 -9.92 -14.13 8.30
N GLY A 58 -11.19 -13.78 8.50
CA GLY A 58 -11.91 -14.06 9.74
C GLY A 58 -11.44 -13.21 10.92
N ILE A 59 -10.79 -12.06 10.67
CA ILE A 59 -10.34 -11.13 11.70
C ILE A 59 -11.53 -10.25 12.11
N THR A 60 -12.10 -10.49 13.30
CA THR A 60 -13.33 -9.85 13.77
C THR A 60 -13.11 -8.85 14.91
N ASN A 61 -11.97 -8.95 15.62
CA ASN A 61 -11.68 -8.12 16.78
C ASN A 61 -10.87 -6.86 16.44
N ALA A 62 -10.21 -6.86 15.29
CA ALA A 62 -9.40 -5.71 14.85
C ALA A 62 -10.26 -4.60 14.24
N PHE A 63 -9.86 -3.35 14.46
CA PHE A 63 -10.23 -2.30 13.52
C PHE A 63 -9.23 -2.27 12.36
N SER A 64 -9.69 -1.81 11.19
CA SER A 64 -8.84 -1.80 10.00
C SER A 64 -9.13 -0.61 9.10
N TYR A 65 -8.10 -0.14 8.39
CA TYR A 65 -8.19 0.98 7.47
C TYR A 65 -7.10 0.93 6.39
N ASP A 66 -7.35 1.62 5.27
CA ASP A 66 -6.36 1.80 4.22
C ASP A 66 -5.48 3.02 4.48
N MET A 67 -4.20 2.91 4.12
CA MET A 67 -3.26 4.03 4.12
C MET A 67 -2.75 4.26 2.70
N ASN A 68 -2.88 5.50 2.22
CA ASN A 68 -2.40 5.90 0.91
C ASN A 68 -1.33 6.98 0.99
N ALA A 69 -0.10 6.61 0.70
CA ALA A 69 1.04 7.48 0.44
C ALA A 69 1.85 6.92 -0.74
N ALA A 70 1.17 6.32 -1.70
CA ALA A 70 1.73 5.65 -2.87
C ALA A 70 2.87 4.68 -2.48
N CYS A 71 4.02 4.74 -3.14
CA CYS A 71 5.16 3.83 -2.90
C CYS A 71 5.72 3.89 -1.48
N SER A 72 5.46 4.96 -0.72
CA SER A 72 5.89 5.12 0.67
C SER A 72 4.87 4.59 1.69
N SER A 73 3.67 4.21 1.25
CA SER A 73 2.57 3.81 2.14
C SER A 73 2.95 2.72 3.12
N PHE A 74 3.71 1.71 2.66
CA PHE A 74 4.11 0.59 3.51
C PHE A 74 5.02 1.05 4.67
N LEU A 75 5.98 1.92 4.39
CA LEU A 75 6.88 2.45 5.42
C LEU A 75 6.13 3.34 6.41
N TYR A 76 5.16 4.13 5.93
CA TYR A 76 4.30 4.94 6.79
C TYR A 76 3.41 4.05 7.67
N ALA A 77 2.80 3.02 7.08
CA ALA A 77 1.97 2.05 7.82
C ALA A 77 2.79 1.30 8.87
N LEU A 78 4.03 0.92 8.55
CA LEU A 78 4.97 0.28 9.46
C LEU A 78 5.25 1.18 10.69
N THR A 79 5.59 2.44 10.46
CA THR A 79 5.85 3.41 11.53
C THR A 79 4.60 3.68 12.39
N VAL A 80 3.43 3.83 11.75
CA VAL A 80 2.17 4.03 12.48
C VAL A 80 1.82 2.80 13.30
N GLY A 81 1.94 1.60 12.73
CA GLY A 81 1.71 0.33 13.45
C GLY A 81 2.65 0.17 14.65
N GLN A 82 3.94 0.54 14.49
CA GLN A 82 4.89 0.56 15.61
C GLN A 82 4.38 1.44 16.76
N LYS A 83 3.86 2.64 16.47
CA LYS A 83 3.34 3.54 17.51
C LYS A 83 2.12 2.98 18.24
N PHE A 84 1.28 2.20 17.57
CA PHE A 84 0.19 1.48 18.22
C PHE A 84 0.72 0.41 19.19
N VAL A 85 1.74 -0.35 18.80
CA VAL A 85 2.36 -1.35 19.68
C VAL A 85 3.09 -0.68 20.85
N GLU A 86 3.90 0.34 20.60
CA GLU A 86 4.63 1.09 21.63
C GLU A 86 3.71 1.77 22.65
N SER A 87 2.50 2.16 22.24
CA SER A 87 1.51 2.73 23.17
C SER A 87 1.01 1.72 24.21
N GLY A 88 1.27 0.44 24.01
CA GLY A 88 0.82 -0.65 24.86
C GLY A 88 -0.66 -1.02 24.72
N THR A 89 -1.41 -0.35 23.86
CA THR A 89 -2.84 -0.59 23.65
C THR A 89 -3.13 -1.72 22.64
N HIS A 90 -2.18 -2.02 21.76
CA HIS A 90 -2.30 -3.03 20.72
C HIS A 90 -1.09 -3.97 20.78
N LYS A 91 -1.32 -5.27 20.68
CA LYS A 91 -0.28 -6.29 20.81
C LYS A 91 0.06 -6.97 19.50
N LYS A 92 -0.91 -7.14 18.59
CA LYS A 92 -0.74 -7.77 17.29
C LYS A 92 -1.29 -6.84 16.20
N VAL A 93 -0.37 -6.17 15.50
CA VAL A 93 -0.69 -5.22 14.44
C VAL A 93 -0.19 -5.78 13.12
N ILE A 94 -1.09 -6.01 12.17
CA ILE A 94 -0.75 -6.48 10.83
C ILE A 94 -0.63 -5.28 9.88
N ILE A 95 0.49 -5.22 9.16
CA ILE A 95 0.71 -4.29 8.06
C ILE A 95 0.69 -5.09 6.76
N VAL A 96 -0.18 -4.70 5.84
CA VAL A 96 -0.29 -5.29 4.50
C VAL A 96 0.10 -4.24 3.47
N GLY A 97 1.03 -4.56 2.59
CA GLY A 97 1.23 -3.81 1.35
C GLY A 97 0.64 -4.63 0.21
N ALA A 98 -0.33 -4.08 -0.50
CA ALA A 98 -1.00 -4.80 -1.57
C ALA A 98 -1.47 -3.85 -2.68
N ASP A 99 -1.07 -4.11 -3.91
CA ASP A 99 -1.51 -3.34 -5.07
C ASP A 99 -1.76 -4.23 -6.29
N LYS A 100 -2.92 -4.03 -6.92
CA LYS A 100 -3.24 -4.54 -8.26
C LYS A 100 -2.95 -3.45 -9.30
N MET A 101 -1.66 -3.17 -9.51
CA MET A 101 -1.23 -2.11 -10.42
C MET A 101 -1.65 -2.35 -11.87
N SER A 102 -1.90 -3.62 -12.24
CA SER A 102 -2.40 -3.97 -13.58
C SER A 102 -3.76 -3.34 -13.90
N SER A 103 -4.55 -2.97 -12.88
CA SER A 103 -5.86 -2.33 -13.06
C SER A 103 -5.77 -0.87 -13.54
N ILE A 104 -4.64 -0.20 -13.28
CA ILE A 104 -4.41 1.22 -13.61
C ILE A 104 -3.18 1.43 -14.50
N THR A 105 -2.60 0.36 -15.06
CA THR A 105 -1.46 0.42 -15.97
C THR A 105 -1.92 0.37 -17.42
N ASP A 106 -1.54 1.36 -18.23
CA ASP A 106 -1.77 1.33 -19.66
C ASP A 106 -0.75 0.41 -20.36
N TYR A 107 -1.20 -0.75 -20.80
CA TYR A 107 -0.34 -1.71 -21.51
C TYR A 107 0.02 -1.29 -22.94
N THR A 108 -0.52 -0.20 -23.45
CA THR A 108 -0.10 0.43 -24.71
C THR A 108 1.01 1.45 -24.51
N ASP A 109 1.23 1.94 -23.28
CA ASP A 109 2.35 2.81 -22.92
C ASP A 109 3.59 1.99 -22.56
N ARG A 110 4.54 1.89 -23.49
CA ARG A 110 5.78 1.11 -23.34
C ARG A 110 6.76 1.72 -22.33
N ALA A 111 6.58 2.96 -21.93
CA ALA A 111 7.42 3.62 -20.92
C ALA A 111 6.97 3.25 -19.49
N VAL A 112 5.69 2.98 -19.30
CA VAL A 112 5.08 2.73 -17.98
C VAL A 112 4.80 1.24 -17.73
N CYS A 113 4.30 0.52 -18.73
CA CYS A 113 3.82 -0.86 -18.53
C CYS A 113 4.84 -1.88 -17.98
N PRO A 114 6.17 -1.78 -18.20
CA PRO A 114 7.13 -2.72 -17.63
C PRO A 114 7.48 -2.41 -16.16
N LEU A 115 7.08 -1.25 -15.63
CA LEU A 115 7.50 -0.77 -14.32
C LEU A 115 6.60 -1.28 -13.18
N PHE A 116 5.34 -1.58 -13.47
CA PHE A 116 4.33 -1.91 -12.46
C PHE A 116 3.81 -3.33 -12.60
N GLY A 117 3.54 -3.95 -11.46
CA GLY A 117 2.97 -5.29 -11.38
C GLY A 117 2.14 -5.46 -10.12
N ASP A 118 1.45 -6.59 -10.02
CA ASP A 118 0.57 -6.92 -8.92
C ASP A 118 1.33 -7.72 -7.87
N ALA A 119 1.21 -7.35 -6.61
CA ALA A 119 1.81 -8.06 -5.50
C ALA A 119 1.13 -7.72 -4.17
N ALA A 120 1.30 -8.61 -3.20
CA ALA A 120 0.99 -8.35 -1.79
C ALA A 120 2.02 -8.99 -0.87
N ALA A 121 2.26 -8.35 0.27
CA ALA A 121 3.04 -8.88 1.37
C ALA A 121 2.44 -8.41 2.70
N ALA A 122 2.64 -9.19 3.75
CA ALA A 122 2.18 -8.85 5.09
C ALA A 122 3.27 -9.10 6.13
N LEU A 123 3.29 -8.28 7.17
CA LEU A 123 4.10 -8.50 8.37
C LEU A 123 3.26 -8.25 9.63
N MET A 124 3.73 -8.78 10.76
CA MET A 124 3.15 -8.56 12.07
C MET A 124 4.12 -7.83 12.97
N LEU A 125 3.60 -6.83 13.68
CA LEU A 125 4.30 -6.13 14.74
C LEU A 125 3.75 -6.60 16.09
N GLU A 126 4.67 -6.92 17.00
CA GLU A 126 4.37 -7.36 18.36
C GLU A 126 5.33 -6.68 19.35
N PRO A 127 4.94 -6.52 20.63
CA PRO A 127 5.84 -6.05 21.66
C PRO A 127 7.00 -7.01 21.85
N THR A 128 8.19 -6.48 22.08
CA THR A 128 9.39 -7.26 22.45
C THR A 128 10.16 -6.55 23.56
N THR A 129 10.90 -7.33 24.35
CA THR A 129 11.87 -6.83 25.32
C THR A 129 13.29 -6.84 24.77
N GLU A 130 13.47 -7.35 23.54
CA GLU A 130 14.76 -7.36 22.86
C GLU A 130 15.01 -6.01 22.17
N GLU A 131 16.27 -5.64 22.00
CA GLU A 131 16.67 -4.43 21.24
C GLU A 131 16.62 -4.69 19.72
N VAL A 132 15.44 -4.98 19.21
CA VAL A 132 15.17 -5.26 17.78
C VAL A 132 13.93 -4.51 17.28
N GLY A 133 13.81 -4.39 15.97
CA GLY A 133 12.64 -3.78 15.32
C GLY A 133 12.98 -2.54 14.51
N LEU A 134 11.99 -1.67 14.32
CA LEU A 134 12.18 -0.41 13.62
C LEU A 134 12.86 0.59 14.55
N VAL A 135 14.11 0.93 14.24
CA VAL A 135 14.95 1.81 15.07
C VAL A 135 14.59 3.27 14.85
N ASP A 136 14.48 3.70 13.59
CA ASP A 136 14.16 5.07 13.23
C ASP A 136 13.50 5.14 11.85
N SER A 137 12.91 6.30 11.50
CA SER A 137 12.29 6.53 10.19
C SER A 137 12.31 8.02 9.85
N ILE A 138 12.72 8.35 8.62
CA ILE A 138 12.72 9.70 8.07
C ILE A 138 11.82 9.74 6.86
N PHE A 139 10.88 10.70 6.83
CA PHE A 139 9.93 10.85 5.74
C PHE A 139 9.89 12.29 5.23
N HIS A 140 9.93 12.42 3.90
CA HIS A 140 9.78 13.70 3.21
C HIS A 140 8.65 13.63 2.18
N THR A 141 7.93 14.72 2.01
CA THR A 141 6.87 14.85 1.01
C THR A 141 7.10 16.05 0.11
N ASN A 142 6.95 15.87 -1.20
CA ASN A 142 7.01 16.95 -2.18
C ASN A 142 5.74 16.99 -3.03
N GLY A 143 4.75 17.76 -2.61
CA GLY A 143 3.49 17.93 -3.34
C GLY A 143 3.62 18.71 -4.66
N VAL A 144 4.71 19.45 -4.86
CA VAL A 144 4.97 20.16 -6.13
C VAL A 144 5.21 19.18 -7.28
N GLY A 145 5.79 18.01 -6.97
CA GLY A 145 6.06 16.96 -7.96
C GLY A 145 4.84 16.22 -8.50
N ARG A 146 3.62 16.51 -8.01
CA ARG A 146 2.39 15.78 -8.39
C ARG A 146 2.13 15.70 -9.88
N GLN A 147 2.62 16.65 -10.66
CA GLN A 147 2.43 16.68 -12.11
C GLN A 147 3.24 15.61 -12.85
N HIS A 148 4.30 15.06 -12.25
CA HIS A 148 5.21 14.11 -12.88
C HIS A 148 4.83 12.65 -12.69
N LEU A 149 3.99 12.34 -11.67
CA LEU A 149 3.49 11.00 -11.41
C LEU A 149 2.10 11.09 -10.78
N HIS A 150 1.07 10.71 -11.53
CA HIS A 150 -0.32 10.80 -11.10
C HIS A 150 -1.27 9.98 -11.98
N MET A 151 -2.52 9.88 -11.54
CA MET A 151 -3.65 9.45 -12.35
C MET A 151 -4.60 10.66 -12.48
N LYS A 152 -4.94 11.06 -13.73
CA LYS A 152 -5.64 12.33 -14.00
C LYS A 152 -7.11 12.34 -13.57
N ALA A 153 -7.80 11.22 -13.74
CA ALA A 153 -9.23 11.10 -13.47
C ALA A 153 -9.54 9.95 -12.51
N GLY A 154 -10.77 9.92 -12.01
CA GLY A 154 -11.26 8.94 -11.04
C GLY A 154 -11.30 9.45 -9.61
N GLY A 155 -10.73 10.63 -9.33
CA GLY A 155 -10.81 11.30 -8.05
C GLY A 155 -11.83 12.44 -8.03
N SER A 156 -11.93 13.16 -6.91
CA SER A 156 -12.89 14.26 -6.70
C SER A 156 -12.65 15.48 -7.59
N LEU A 157 -11.38 15.71 -8.02
CA LEU A 157 -11.03 16.80 -8.91
C LEU A 157 -11.59 16.57 -10.32
N LYS A 158 -11.56 15.34 -10.79
CA LYS A 158 -12.03 14.92 -12.11
C LYS A 158 -12.69 13.54 -11.99
N PRO A 159 -13.98 13.48 -11.63
CA PRO A 159 -14.70 12.21 -11.51
C PRO A 159 -14.74 11.43 -12.83
N ALA A 160 -15.00 10.13 -12.74
CA ALA A 160 -15.13 9.28 -13.92
C ALA A 160 -16.31 9.70 -14.80
N SER A 161 -16.10 9.76 -16.12
CA SER A 161 -17.10 10.02 -17.15
C SER A 161 -16.73 9.28 -18.43
N HIS A 162 -17.64 9.18 -19.39
CA HIS A 162 -17.32 8.63 -20.70
C HIS A 162 -16.14 9.35 -21.36
N GLU A 163 -16.12 10.68 -21.26
CA GLU A 163 -15.02 11.51 -21.79
C GLU A 163 -13.67 11.14 -21.18
N THR A 164 -13.60 10.98 -19.85
CA THR A 164 -12.33 10.65 -19.17
C THR A 164 -11.88 9.22 -19.45
N VAL A 165 -12.80 8.29 -19.66
CA VAL A 165 -12.49 6.91 -20.05
C VAL A 165 -11.98 6.88 -21.50
N ASP A 166 -12.66 7.54 -22.43
CA ASP A 166 -12.26 7.62 -23.84
C ASP A 166 -10.91 8.32 -23.99
N ALA A 167 -10.64 9.34 -23.17
CA ALA A 167 -9.34 10.03 -23.10
C ALA A 167 -8.26 9.25 -22.36
N ARG A 168 -8.55 8.04 -21.86
CA ARG A 168 -7.60 7.14 -21.15
C ARG A 168 -6.96 7.77 -19.90
N GLU A 169 -7.69 8.63 -19.18
CA GLU A 169 -7.17 9.39 -18.03
C GLU A 169 -7.19 8.59 -16.71
N HIS A 170 -7.68 7.34 -16.75
CA HIS A 170 -7.73 6.42 -15.59
C HIS A 170 -6.49 5.51 -15.49
N PHE A 171 -5.43 5.83 -16.25
CA PHE A 171 -4.15 5.14 -16.17
C PHE A 171 -3.09 6.01 -15.53
N ILE A 172 -2.06 5.35 -14.98
CA ILE A 172 -0.89 6.03 -14.42
C ILE A 172 -0.18 6.82 -15.52
N TYR A 173 0.04 8.11 -15.25
CA TYR A 173 0.96 8.94 -16.02
C TYR A 173 2.28 9.10 -15.26
N GLN A 174 3.41 8.92 -15.94
CA GLN A 174 4.74 9.10 -15.36
C GLN A 174 5.68 9.82 -16.34
N GLU A 175 6.22 10.93 -15.90
CA GLU A 175 7.35 11.59 -16.55
C GLU A 175 8.67 10.99 -16.04
N GLY A 176 9.09 9.87 -16.65
CA GLY A 176 10.13 8.99 -16.12
C GLY A 176 11.44 9.70 -15.80
N GLN A 177 11.91 10.66 -16.64
CA GLN A 177 13.17 11.37 -16.39
C GLN A 177 13.11 12.28 -15.16
N ALA A 178 12.02 13.02 -14.98
CA ALA A 178 11.83 13.91 -13.83
C ALA A 178 11.73 13.09 -12.53
N VAL A 179 10.92 12.04 -12.54
CA VAL A 179 10.75 11.12 -11.39
C VAL A 179 12.08 10.45 -11.05
N PHE A 180 12.81 9.93 -12.03
CA PHE A 180 14.10 9.26 -11.80
C PHE A 180 15.14 10.19 -11.18
N LYS A 181 15.35 11.38 -11.75
CA LYS A 181 16.31 12.34 -11.23
C LYS A 181 16.00 12.73 -9.78
N TRP A 182 14.74 12.99 -9.49
CA TRP A 182 14.31 13.37 -8.15
C TRP A 182 14.50 12.20 -7.16
N ALA A 183 14.08 10.99 -7.54
CA ALA A 183 14.17 9.81 -6.69
C ALA A 183 15.61 9.48 -6.32
N VAL A 184 16.52 9.43 -7.31
CA VAL A 184 17.95 9.12 -7.08
C VAL A 184 18.60 10.13 -6.13
N SER A 185 18.35 11.44 -6.34
CA SER A 185 18.90 12.47 -5.45
C SER A 185 18.34 12.35 -4.04
N LYS A 186 17.01 12.24 -3.90
CA LYS A 186 16.37 12.27 -2.59
C LYS A 186 16.58 10.99 -1.78
N MET A 187 16.67 9.84 -2.43
CA MET A 187 17.04 8.60 -1.73
C MET A 187 18.46 8.67 -1.17
N ALA A 188 19.39 9.26 -1.92
CA ALA A 188 20.75 9.49 -1.41
C ALA A 188 20.76 10.47 -0.22
N ASP A 189 20.04 11.60 -0.35
CA ASP A 189 19.93 12.61 0.73
C ASP A 189 19.40 11.98 2.02
N VAL A 190 18.28 11.24 1.95
CA VAL A 190 17.65 10.59 3.12
C VAL A 190 18.54 9.50 3.70
N SER A 191 19.29 8.77 2.87
CA SER A 191 20.22 7.75 3.36
C SER A 191 21.37 8.36 4.18
N VAL A 192 21.86 9.53 3.77
CA VAL A 192 22.88 10.28 4.51
C VAL A 192 22.30 10.88 5.80
N GLU A 193 21.08 11.39 5.74
CA GLU A 193 20.39 11.96 6.91
C GLU A 193 20.14 10.90 8.01
N MET A 194 19.92 9.64 7.61
CA MET A 194 19.66 8.53 8.52
C MET A 194 20.94 8.01 9.22
N MET A 195 22.13 8.20 8.65
CA MET A 195 23.42 7.75 9.21
C MET A 195 24.00 8.72 10.23
#